data_2e210931c1f8544f47927e5360b77211
#
_entry.id   2e210931c1f8544f47927e5360b77211
#
_cell.length_a   1.000
_cell.length_b   1.000
_cell.length_c   1.000
_cell.angle_alpha   90.00
_cell.angle_beta   90.00
_cell.angle_gamma   90.00
#
_symmetry.space_group_name_H-M   'P 1'
#
loop_
_entity.id
_entity.type
_entity.pdbx_description
1 polymer ?
#
loop_
_entity_poly.entity_id
_entity_poly.type
_entity_poly.pdbx_seq_one_letter_code
_entity_poly.pdbx_strand_id
1 'polypeptide(L)'
;ETKLGEERFSRDLPNTSDRAVEHLDSDGIVCIGTYVRSGDILVGKTTPKTETENTPEQKLLNSIFGEKSKDTRNASLVVPHGVEGTVIDIQRITKKEELAPGSLETVKVYIATKRKLKQGDKMAGRHGNKGVVSRVLPQEDMPYMEDGTPLDVCLNPLGVPSRMNIGQLMETQLGWAAVKNDIWYKTPVFQSATMEQIENEMVKAGLPKDSKVTLYDGRTGVPFVNKVFCGYIYYLKLHHLVDDKMQARATGPYSLVTQQPLG
;
A
#
# COMPACT_ATOMS: atom_id res chain seq x y z
N GLU A 1 25.83 -11.85 -15.51
CA GLU A 1 26.75 -12.98 -15.73
C GLU A 1 26.89 -13.83 -14.48
N THR A 2 26.82 -15.15 -14.63
CA THR A 2 27.09 -16.11 -13.56
C THR A 2 28.36 -16.90 -13.92
N LYS A 3 28.94 -17.62 -12.94
CA LYS A 3 30.10 -18.51 -13.19
C LYS A 3 29.81 -19.60 -14.22
N LEU A 4 28.57 -19.88 -14.53
CA LEU A 4 28.11 -20.93 -15.45
C LEU A 4 27.72 -20.40 -16.83
N GLY A 5 27.70 -19.07 -17.03
CA GLY A 5 27.31 -18.43 -18.27
C GLY A 5 26.39 -17.22 -18.06
N GLU A 6 25.93 -16.68 -19.19
CA GLU A 6 25.03 -15.53 -19.18
C GLU A 6 23.58 -15.94 -18.88
N GLU A 7 22.92 -15.18 -18.04
CA GLU A 7 21.47 -15.21 -17.90
C GLU A 7 20.84 -14.37 -19.01
N ARG A 8 19.71 -14.79 -19.54
CA ARG A 8 19.03 -14.10 -20.64
C ARG A 8 17.54 -13.94 -20.36
N PHE A 9 16.99 -12.82 -20.81
CA PHE A 9 15.55 -12.67 -20.87
C PHE A 9 14.99 -13.51 -22.02
N SER A 10 13.90 -14.20 -21.78
CA SER A 10 13.25 -15.04 -22.78
C SER A 10 11.79 -15.29 -22.42
N ARG A 11 10.95 -15.32 -23.42
CA ARG A 11 9.56 -15.80 -23.30
C ARG A 11 9.48 -17.32 -23.26
N ASP A 12 10.47 -18.01 -23.88
CA ASP A 12 10.56 -19.47 -23.87
C ASP A 12 11.17 -19.96 -22.55
N LEU A 13 10.30 -20.32 -21.62
CA LEU A 13 10.66 -20.73 -20.27
C LEU A 13 10.48 -22.24 -20.08
N PRO A 14 11.47 -22.96 -19.51
CA PRO A 14 11.33 -24.38 -19.22
C PRO A 14 10.23 -24.62 -18.17
N ASN A 15 9.42 -25.67 -18.36
CA ASN A 15 8.35 -26.08 -17.47
C ASN A 15 7.27 -25.02 -17.20
N THR A 16 7.00 -24.17 -18.20
CA THR A 16 5.99 -23.11 -18.09
C THR A 16 4.96 -23.30 -19.20
N SER A 17 3.68 -23.15 -18.89
CA SER A 17 2.62 -23.26 -19.90
C SER A 17 2.54 -21.99 -20.78
N ASP A 18 2.13 -22.12 -22.03
CA ASP A 18 1.96 -20.99 -22.95
C ASP A 18 1.01 -19.91 -22.40
N ARG A 19 0.02 -20.31 -21.64
CA ARG A 19 -0.92 -19.39 -20.99
C ARG A 19 -0.24 -18.50 -19.93
N ALA A 20 0.74 -19.03 -19.22
CA ALA A 20 1.45 -18.27 -18.18
C ALA A 20 2.42 -17.21 -18.74
N VAL A 21 2.72 -17.28 -20.03
CA VAL A 21 3.62 -16.34 -20.73
C VAL A 21 2.88 -15.52 -21.81
N GLU A 22 1.54 -15.65 -21.91
CA GLU A 22 0.74 -14.97 -22.93
C GLU A 22 0.86 -13.45 -22.88
N HIS A 23 0.96 -12.90 -21.65
CA HIS A 23 1.05 -11.46 -21.37
C HIS A 23 2.48 -10.88 -21.48
N LEU A 24 3.46 -11.72 -21.86
CA LEU A 24 4.84 -11.30 -22.10
C LEU A 24 5.04 -10.96 -23.59
N ASP A 25 5.90 -9.97 -23.84
CA ASP A 25 6.37 -9.64 -25.18
C ASP A 25 7.36 -10.67 -25.74
N SER A 26 7.92 -10.41 -26.93
CA SER A 26 8.92 -11.28 -27.57
C SER A 26 10.19 -11.45 -26.76
N ASP A 27 10.56 -10.45 -25.96
CA ASP A 27 11.75 -10.44 -25.12
C ASP A 27 11.50 -11.09 -23.74
N GLY A 28 10.27 -11.52 -23.48
CA GLY A 28 9.87 -12.12 -22.22
C GLY A 28 9.54 -11.11 -21.11
N ILE A 29 9.26 -9.86 -21.47
CA ILE A 29 8.90 -8.80 -20.52
C ILE A 29 7.39 -8.58 -20.57
N VAL A 30 6.75 -8.33 -19.43
CA VAL A 30 5.32 -8.07 -19.35
C VAL A 30 4.93 -6.83 -20.15
N CYS A 31 3.75 -6.84 -20.78
CA CYS A 31 3.27 -5.69 -21.54
C CYS A 31 2.66 -4.62 -20.61
N ILE A 32 2.86 -3.34 -20.95
CA ILE A 32 2.22 -2.21 -20.26
C ILE A 32 0.69 -2.32 -20.41
N GLY A 33 -0.04 -2.03 -19.32
CA GLY A 33 -1.49 -2.16 -19.28
C GLY A 33 -2.00 -3.52 -18.81
N THR A 34 -1.12 -4.52 -18.67
CA THR A 34 -1.48 -5.84 -18.17
C THR A 34 -1.80 -5.80 -16.69
N TYR A 35 -2.94 -6.39 -16.29
CA TYR A 35 -3.25 -6.63 -14.89
C TYR A 35 -2.57 -7.91 -14.43
N VAL A 36 -1.76 -7.83 -13.38
CA VAL A 36 -0.97 -8.93 -12.85
C VAL A 36 -1.35 -9.23 -11.40
N ARG A 37 -1.24 -10.50 -11.03
CA ARG A 37 -1.53 -11.02 -9.70
C ARG A 37 -0.32 -11.77 -9.13
N SER A 38 -0.37 -12.04 -7.84
CA SER A 38 0.65 -12.88 -7.18
C SER A 38 0.84 -14.20 -7.93
N GLY A 39 2.08 -14.48 -8.29
CA GLY A 39 2.44 -15.69 -9.04
C GLY A 39 2.59 -15.49 -10.55
N ASP A 40 2.11 -14.38 -11.12
CA ASP A 40 2.29 -14.09 -12.55
C ASP A 40 3.74 -13.70 -12.86
N ILE A 41 4.20 -14.05 -14.05
CA ILE A 41 5.58 -13.76 -14.48
C ILE A 41 5.64 -12.32 -15.00
N LEU A 42 6.52 -11.51 -14.45
CA LEU A 42 6.78 -10.14 -14.91
C LEU A 42 7.88 -10.08 -15.96
N VAL A 43 8.96 -10.83 -15.73
CA VAL A 43 10.10 -10.91 -16.65
C VAL A 43 10.55 -12.35 -16.70
N GLY A 44 10.45 -12.95 -17.87
CA GLY A 44 10.97 -14.28 -18.15
C GLY A 44 12.50 -14.25 -18.19
N LYS A 45 13.15 -15.05 -17.36
CA LYS A 45 14.60 -15.18 -17.30
C LYS A 45 15.02 -16.63 -17.23
N THR A 46 16.01 -16.98 -18.02
CA THR A 46 16.62 -18.31 -18.02
C THR A 46 18.07 -18.24 -17.53
N THR A 47 18.44 -19.19 -16.68
CA THR A 47 19.79 -19.34 -16.11
C THR A 47 20.36 -20.69 -16.55
N PRO A 48 21.64 -20.79 -16.93
CA PRO A 48 22.30 -22.07 -17.23
C PRO A 48 22.26 -23.01 -16.02
N LYS A 49 22.01 -24.31 -16.26
CA LYS A 49 22.06 -25.36 -15.23
C LYS A 49 23.45 -25.93 -15.08
N THR A 50 23.79 -26.36 -13.85
CA THR A 50 24.90 -27.25 -13.60
C THR A 50 24.50 -28.71 -13.88
N GLU A 51 25.42 -29.53 -14.35
CA GLU A 51 25.17 -30.97 -14.57
C GLU A 51 24.70 -31.72 -13.32
N THR A 52 25.03 -31.22 -12.14
CA THR A 52 24.63 -31.76 -10.83
C THR A 52 23.19 -31.49 -10.44
N GLU A 53 22.49 -30.56 -11.09
CA GLU A 53 21.10 -30.20 -10.77
C GLU A 53 20.05 -31.13 -11.41
N ASN A 54 20.47 -32.02 -12.30
CA ASN A 54 19.55 -32.99 -12.88
C ASN A 54 19.35 -34.17 -11.91
N THR A 55 18.12 -34.35 -11.43
CA THR A 55 17.79 -35.53 -10.63
C THR A 55 17.95 -36.80 -11.44
N PRO A 56 18.24 -37.96 -10.78
CA PRO A 56 18.37 -39.25 -11.49
C PRO A 56 17.12 -39.56 -12.35
N GLU A 57 15.94 -39.17 -11.89
CA GLU A 57 14.66 -39.36 -12.60
C GLU A 57 14.58 -38.50 -13.87
N GLN A 58 15.04 -37.24 -13.80
CA GLN A 58 15.12 -36.36 -14.98
C GLN A 58 16.13 -36.85 -16.01
N LYS A 59 17.29 -37.39 -15.60
CA LYS A 59 18.26 -38.03 -16.48
C LYS A 59 17.66 -39.23 -17.21
N LEU A 60 16.86 -40.02 -16.51
CA LEU A 60 16.19 -41.19 -17.05
C LEU A 60 15.09 -40.81 -18.03
N LEU A 61 14.26 -39.81 -17.72
CA LEU A 61 13.24 -39.26 -18.60
C LEU A 61 13.85 -38.69 -19.89
N ASN A 62 14.93 -37.92 -19.78
CA ASN A 62 15.66 -37.38 -20.93
C ASN A 62 16.26 -38.47 -21.82
N SER A 63 16.71 -39.58 -21.22
CA SER A 63 17.24 -40.74 -21.96
C SER A 63 16.14 -41.51 -22.69
N ILE A 64 14.95 -41.60 -22.12
CA ILE A 64 13.82 -42.36 -22.69
C ILE A 64 13.10 -41.57 -23.79
N PHE A 65 12.84 -40.30 -23.58
CA PHE A 65 12.06 -39.45 -24.50
C PHE A 65 12.87 -38.66 -25.50
N GLY A 66 14.22 -38.73 -25.43
CA GLY A 66 15.09 -38.03 -26.38
C GLY A 66 14.95 -36.51 -26.35
N GLU A 67 14.17 -35.96 -25.43
CA GLU A 67 14.08 -34.52 -25.22
C GLU A 67 15.42 -34.02 -24.67
N LYS A 68 16.10 -33.17 -25.44
CA LYS A 68 17.18 -32.34 -24.90
C LYS A 68 16.55 -31.54 -23.77
N SER A 69 16.80 -31.95 -22.54
CA SER A 69 16.53 -31.12 -21.37
C SER A 69 17.16 -29.78 -21.69
N LYS A 70 16.36 -28.73 -21.75
CA LYS A 70 16.91 -27.39 -21.91
C LYS A 70 17.94 -27.22 -20.81
N ASP A 71 19.18 -26.96 -21.19
CA ASP A 71 20.31 -26.77 -20.24
C ASP A 71 20.14 -25.51 -19.40
N THR A 72 18.90 -25.06 -19.28
CA THR A 72 18.53 -23.81 -18.61
C THR A 72 17.44 -24.06 -17.57
N ARG A 73 17.51 -23.29 -16.49
CA ARG A 73 16.52 -23.24 -15.41
C ARG A 73 15.72 -21.95 -15.49
N ASN A 74 14.44 -22.03 -15.18
CA ASN A 74 13.59 -20.85 -15.02
C ASN A 74 14.01 -20.06 -13.77
N ALA A 75 14.43 -18.80 -13.98
CA ALA A 75 14.81 -17.85 -12.93
C ALA A 75 14.01 -16.54 -13.08
N SER A 76 12.80 -16.62 -13.62
CA SER A 76 11.93 -15.49 -13.92
C SER A 76 11.56 -14.69 -12.68
N LEU A 77 11.39 -13.39 -12.87
CA LEU A 77 10.82 -12.51 -11.87
C LEU A 77 9.30 -12.71 -11.83
N VAL A 78 8.80 -13.12 -10.70
CA VAL A 78 7.37 -13.38 -10.46
C VAL A 78 6.82 -12.31 -9.52
N VAL A 79 5.54 -11.95 -9.69
CA VAL A 79 4.85 -11.02 -8.78
C VAL A 79 4.87 -11.59 -7.36
N PRO A 80 5.40 -10.85 -6.37
CA PRO A 80 5.44 -11.30 -4.98
C PRO A 80 4.05 -11.57 -4.41
N HIS A 81 3.98 -12.41 -3.38
CA HIS A 81 2.73 -12.69 -2.70
C HIS A 81 2.12 -11.42 -2.09
N GLY A 82 0.82 -11.23 -2.29
CA GLY A 82 0.07 -10.08 -1.77
C GLY A 82 0.17 -8.81 -2.65
N VAL A 83 0.91 -8.86 -3.77
CA VAL A 83 0.97 -7.77 -4.75
C VAL A 83 0.05 -8.10 -5.91
N GLU A 84 -0.77 -7.14 -6.31
CA GLU A 84 -1.60 -7.19 -7.52
C GLU A 84 -1.79 -5.78 -8.06
N GLY A 85 -1.96 -5.64 -9.36
CA GLY A 85 -2.16 -4.32 -9.96
C GLY A 85 -1.94 -4.31 -11.46
N THR A 86 -1.93 -3.12 -12.04
CA THR A 86 -1.71 -2.91 -13.47
C THR A 86 -0.31 -2.40 -13.73
N VAL A 87 0.37 -2.98 -14.70
CA VAL A 87 1.69 -2.51 -15.15
C VAL A 87 1.52 -1.17 -15.86
N ILE A 88 2.14 -0.13 -15.34
CA ILE A 88 2.02 1.25 -15.86
C ILE A 88 3.23 1.71 -16.66
N ASP A 89 4.42 1.19 -16.32
CA ASP A 89 5.66 1.58 -16.97
C ASP A 89 6.73 0.49 -16.87
N ILE A 90 7.64 0.46 -17.84
CA ILE A 90 8.77 -0.49 -17.90
C ILE A 90 10.00 0.27 -18.32
N GLN A 91 11.00 0.29 -17.47
CA GLN A 91 12.28 0.92 -17.74
C GLN A 91 13.36 -0.14 -17.99
N ARG A 92 13.93 -0.14 -19.18
CA ARG A 92 15.09 -0.97 -19.55
C ARG A 92 16.37 -0.15 -19.46
N ILE A 93 17.33 -0.60 -18.69
CA ILE A 93 18.62 0.04 -18.48
C ILE A 93 19.70 -0.88 -19.06
N THR A 94 20.34 -0.40 -20.11
CA THR A 94 21.41 -1.12 -20.84
C THR A 94 22.75 -0.40 -20.76
N LYS A 95 22.77 0.85 -20.28
CA LYS A 95 24.00 1.65 -20.16
C LYS A 95 24.89 1.12 -19.04
N LYS A 96 26.14 0.79 -19.35
CA LYS A 96 27.12 0.22 -18.39
C LYS A 96 27.34 1.08 -17.14
N GLU A 97 27.22 2.40 -17.25
CA GLU A 97 27.41 3.34 -16.13
C GLU A 97 26.27 3.29 -15.09
N GLU A 98 25.10 2.83 -15.50
CA GLU A 98 23.90 2.75 -14.65
C GLU A 98 23.64 1.31 -14.12
N LEU A 99 24.44 0.34 -14.57
CA LEU A 99 24.29 -1.07 -14.23
C LEU A 99 25.15 -1.45 -13.02
N ALA A 100 24.61 -2.34 -12.18
CA ALA A 100 25.38 -2.96 -11.11
C ALA A 100 26.53 -3.84 -11.71
N PRO A 101 27.67 -3.97 -11.02
CA PRO A 101 28.76 -4.83 -11.47
C PRO A 101 28.28 -6.25 -11.75
N GLY A 102 28.62 -6.77 -12.95
CA GLY A 102 28.21 -8.12 -13.38
C GLY A 102 26.79 -8.21 -13.98
N SER A 103 26.07 -7.11 -14.07
CA SER A 103 24.78 -7.04 -14.77
C SER A 103 24.96 -6.60 -16.21
N LEU A 104 24.29 -7.29 -17.15
CA LEU A 104 24.27 -6.93 -18.58
C LEU A 104 23.12 -5.97 -18.89
N GLU A 105 22.00 -6.18 -18.24
CA GLU A 105 20.77 -5.40 -18.39
C GLU A 105 19.95 -5.42 -17.11
N THR A 106 19.24 -4.33 -16.83
CA THR A 106 18.30 -4.25 -15.71
C THR A 106 16.94 -3.78 -16.22
N VAL A 107 15.90 -4.49 -15.84
CA VAL A 107 14.52 -4.13 -16.14
C VAL A 107 13.81 -3.77 -14.84
N LYS A 108 13.18 -2.58 -14.80
CA LYS A 108 12.32 -2.13 -13.71
C LYS A 108 10.89 -2.14 -14.20
N VAL A 109 10.03 -2.88 -13.54
CA VAL A 109 8.60 -2.94 -13.83
C VAL A 109 7.84 -2.16 -12.76
N TYR A 110 7.04 -1.20 -13.18
CA TYR A 110 6.22 -0.36 -12.30
C TYR A 110 4.77 -0.86 -12.32
N ILE A 111 4.29 -1.25 -11.15
CA ILE A 111 2.92 -1.77 -10.97
C ILE A 111 2.12 -0.78 -10.13
N ALA A 112 1.02 -0.28 -10.68
CA ALA A 112 0.08 0.56 -9.94
C ALA A 112 -0.94 -0.30 -9.21
N THR A 113 -1.01 -0.13 -7.90
CA THR A 113 -1.96 -0.81 -7.02
C THR A 113 -2.81 0.21 -6.28
N LYS A 114 -4.13 0.08 -6.33
CA LYS A 114 -5.04 0.92 -5.56
C LYS A 114 -5.32 0.30 -4.20
N ARG A 115 -4.68 0.81 -3.17
CA ARG A 115 -4.86 0.34 -1.78
C ARG A 115 -5.85 1.23 -1.05
N LYS A 116 -7.08 0.73 -0.86
CA LYS A 116 -8.08 1.39 -0.03
C LYS A 116 -7.71 1.27 1.45
N LEU A 117 -8.22 2.22 2.25
CA LEU A 117 -8.05 2.18 3.69
C LEU A 117 -8.71 0.94 4.29
N LYS A 118 -8.00 0.22 5.15
CA LYS A 118 -8.48 -0.99 5.83
C LYS A 118 -8.33 -0.85 7.34
N GLN A 119 -9.02 -1.72 8.07
CA GLN A 119 -8.79 -1.89 9.51
C GLN A 119 -7.34 -2.31 9.75
N GLY A 120 -6.68 -1.66 10.71
CA GLY A 120 -5.28 -1.88 11.02
C GLY A 120 -4.30 -0.92 10.32
N ASP A 121 -4.75 -0.15 9.32
CA ASP A 121 -3.94 0.88 8.69
C ASP A 121 -3.72 2.05 9.63
N LYS A 122 -2.51 2.62 9.59
CA LYS A 122 -2.14 3.74 10.45
C LYS A 122 -2.41 5.07 9.76
N MET A 123 -3.07 5.95 10.50
CA MET A 123 -3.33 7.32 10.10
C MET A 123 -2.80 8.31 11.13
N ALA A 124 -2.52 9.53 10.72
CA ALA A 124 -2.06 10.59 11.60
C ALA A 124 -2.48 11.97 11.09
N GLY A 125 -2.62 12.92 12.02
CA GLY A 125 -2.69 14.34 11.69
C GLY A 125 -1.30 14.98 11.68
N ARG A 126 -1.26 16.31 11.78
CA ARG A 126 -0.03 17.12 11.78
C ARG A 126 0.45 17.50 13.19
N HIS A 127 -0.21 17.03 14.25
CA HIS A 127 0.03 17.43 15.64
C HIS A 127 0.54 16.28 16.52
N GLY A 128 1.19 15.27 15.93
CA GLY A 128 1.63 14.08 16.67
C GLY A 128 0.48 13.13 17.06
N ASN A 129 -0.73 13.43 16.64
CA ASN A 129 -1.89 12.57 16.81
C ASN A 129 -1.84 11.44 15.77
N LYS A 130 -1.64 10.23 16.24
CA LYS A 130 -1.57 9.01 15.44
C LYS A 130 -2.58 8.00 15.96
N GLY A 131 -3.12 7.22 15.06
CA GLY A 131 -4.07 6.18 15.39
C GLY A 131 -4.09 5.07 14.34
N VAL A 132 -4.74 3.99 14.70
CA VAL A 132 -4.97 2.84 13.83
C VAL A 132 -6.46 2.75 13.56
N VAL A 133 -6.82 2.50 12.31
CA VAL A 133 -8.23 2.31 11.92
C VAL A 133 -8.78 1.05 12.62
N SER A 134 -9.77 1.23 13.47
CA SER A 134 -10.41 0.12 14.20
C SER A 134 -11.59 -0.48 13.44
N ARG A 135 -12.37 0.36 12.76
CA ARG A 135 -13.54 -0.06 11.97
C ARG A 135 -13.66 0.77 10.71
N VAL A 136 -14.14 0.16 9.66
CA VAL A 136 -14.63 0.81 8.44
C VAL A 136 -16.12 0.50 8.37
N LEU A 137 -16.94 1.55 8.39
CA LEU A 137 -18.40 1.45 8.37
C LEU A 137 -18.94 1.96 7.03
N PRO A 138 -20.09 1.46 6.58
CA PRO A 138 -20.85 2.08 5.50
C PRO A 138 -21.23 3.52 5.86
N GLN A 139 -21.39 4.37 4.86
CA GLN A 139 -21.72 5.77 5.06
C GLN A 139 -23.05 5.96 5.80
N GLU A 140 -24.01 5.08 5.58
CA GLU A 140 -25.34 5.09 6.19
C GLU A 140 -25.29 4.84 7.71
N ASP A 141 -24.29 4.08 8.17
CA ASP A 141 -24.11 3.75 9.60
C ASP A 141 -23.30 4.83 10.35
N MET A 142 -22.71 5.78 9.64
CA MET A 142 -21.93 6.85 10.25
C MET A 142 -22.84 7.89 10.93
N PRO A 143 -22.41 8.49 12.04
CA PRO A 143 -23.09 9.63 12.61
C PRO A 143 -23.21 10.78 11.60
N TYR A 144 -24.31 11.51 11.66
CA TYR A 144 -24.58 12.60 10.73
C TYR A 144 -25.07 13.85 11.46
N MET A 145 -24.87 15.00 10.84
CA MET A 145 -25.31 16.30 11.35
C MET A 145 -26.81 16.53 11.04
N GLU A 146 -27.39 17.57 11.62
CA GLU A 146 -28.80 17.94 11.44
C GLU A 146 -29.16 18.24 9.98
N ASP A 147 -28.21 18.68 9.19
CA ASP A 147 -28.35 18.90 7.73
C ASP A 147 -28.25 17.60 6.89
N GLY A 148 -28.08 16.45 7.53
CA GLY A 148 -27.92 15.15 6.88
C GLY A 148 -26.49 14.82 6.43
N THR A 149 -25.51 15.71 6.66
CA THR A 149 -24.11 15.46 6.27
C THR A 149 -23.48 14.40 7.17
N PRO A 150 -23.04 13.23 6.65
CA PRO A 150 -22.39 12.21 7.45
C PRO A 150 -20.95 12.61 7.80
N LEU A 151 -20.45 12.09 8.92
CA LEU A 151 -19.05 12.21 9.29
C LEU A 151 -18.20 11.22 8.53
N ASP A 152 -17.02 11.65 8.07
CA ASP A 152 -16.06 10.78 7.41
C ASP A 152 -15.23 9.95 8.40
N VAL A 153 -14.93 10.51 9.57
CA VAL A 153 -14.08 9.89 10.60
C VAL A 153 -14.59 10.23 11.99
N CYS A 154 -14.61 9.22 12.87
CA CYS A 154 -14.81 9.39 14.30
C CYS A 154 -13.51 9.10 15.03
N LEU A 155 -13.00 10.06 15.78
CA LEU A 155 -11.74 9.95 16.52
C LEU A 155 -12.00 9.73 18.01
N ASN A 156 -11.14 8.91 18.64
CA ASN A 156 -11.21 8.70 20.08
C ASN A 156 -10.70 9.95 20.83
N PRO A 157 -11.55 10.60 21.66
CA PRO A 157 -11.15 11.81 22.38
C PRO A 157 -10.09 11.56 23.46
N LEU A 158 -9.95 10.33 23.95
CA LEU A 158 -8.93 9.99 24.97
C LEU A 158 -7.49 10.20 24.49
N GLY A 159 -7.27 10.31 23.17
CA GLY A 159 -5.97 10.61 22.60
C GLY A 159 -5.52 12.05 22.77
N VAL A 160 -6.36 12.97 23.26
CA VAL A 160 -6.08 14.41 23.32
C VAL A 160 -5.62 14.87 24.71
N PRO A 161 -6.34 14.60 25.83
CA PRO A 161 -6.06 15.25 27.13
C PRO A 161 -4.67 14.94 27.68
N SER A 162 -4.26 13.67 27.68
CA SER A 162 -2.96 13.25 28.22
C SER A 162 -1.78 13.68 27.38
N ARG A 163 -1.98 13.95 26.10
CA ARG A 163 -0.92 14.33 25.14
C ARG A 163 -0.80 15.83 24.93
N MET A 164 -1.76 16.62 25.43
CA MET A 164 -1.74 18.08 25.43
C MET A 164 -1.51 18.72 24.04
N ASN A 165 -1.85 18.01 22.96
CA ASN A 165 -1.70 18.51 21.58
C ASN A 165 -2.97 19.26 21.15
N ILE A 166 -3.26 20.37 21.79
CA ILE A 166 -4.46 21.19 21.61
C ILE A 166 -4.55 21.77 20.18
N GLY A 167 -3.42 21.94 19.49
CA GLY A 167 -3.37 22.44 18.12
C GLY A 167 -4.26 21.67 17.14
N GLN A 168 -4.50 20.37 17.37
CA GLN A 168 -5.42 19.59 16.55
C GLN A 168 -6.87 20.06 16.69
N LEU A 169 -7.30 20.50 17.87
CA LEU A 169 -8.63 21.04 18.08
C LEU A 169 -8.80 22.40 17.42
N MET A 170 -7.79 23.26 17.56
CA MET A 170 -7.76 24.58 16.91
C MET A 170 -7.77 24.44 15.38
N GLU A 171 -7.02 23.49 14.83
CA GLU A 171 -7.04 23.17 13.40
C GLU A 171 -8.43 22.71 12.95
N THR A 172 -9.08 21.84 13.72
CA THR A 172 -10.40 21.32 13.39
C THR A 172 -11.46 22.42 13.33
N GLN A 173 -11.43 23.36 14.29
CA GLN A 173 -12.35 24.51 14.32
C GLN A 173 -12.11 25.45 13.13
N LEU A 174 -10.85 25.88 12.96
CA LEU A 174 -10.49 26.80 11.89
C LEU A 174 -10.72 26.17 10.51
N GLY A 175 -10.46 24.87 10.38
CA GLY A 175 -10.73 24.10 9.16
C GLY A 175 -12.20 24.09 8.78
N TRP A 176 -13.10 24.01 9.77
CA TRP A 176 -14.53 24.08 9.49
C TRP A 176 -14.96 25.47 9.02
N ALA A 177 -14.48 26.54 9.65
CA ALA A 177 -14.70 27.90 9.18
C ALA A 177 -14.13 28.13 7.77
N ALA A 178 -12.95 27.56 7.49
CA ALA A 178 -12.30 27.67 6.20
C ALA A 178 -13.12 27.04 5.08
N VAL A 179 -13.61 25.83 5.26
CA VAL A 179 -14.46 25.14 4.29
C VAL A 179 -15.78 25.89 4.06
N LYS A 180 -16.40 26.40 5.13
CA LYS A 180 -17.67 27.11 5.03
C LYS A 180 -17.55 28.47 4.30
N ASN A 181 -16.43 29.16 4.50
CA ASN A 181 -16.15 30.46 3.88
C ASN A 181 -15.39 30.36 2.53
N ASP A 182 -15.03 29.13 2.11
CA ASP A 182 -14.19 28.87 0.91
C ASP A 182 -12.86 29.65 0.93
N ILE A 183 -12.18 29.60 2.08
CA ILE A 183 -10.92 30.32 2.31
C ILE A 183 -9.83 29.35 2.77
N TRP A 184 -8.57 29.64 2.42
CA TRP A 184 -7.39 28.95 2.91
C TRP A 184 -6.67 29.77 3.96
N TYR A 185 -6.42 29.18 5.14
CA TYR A 185 -5.61 29.82 6.20
C TYR A 185 -4.19 29.28 6.17
N LYS A 186 -3.22 30.20 6.20
CA LYS A 186 -1.81 29.88 6.33
C LYS A 186 -1.39 30.15 7.79
N THR A 187 -1.09 29.10 8.53
CA THR A 187 -0.71 29.15 9.95
C THR A 187 0.71 28.62 10.13
N PRO A 188 1.77 29.44 9.98
CA PRO A 188 3.14 29.02 10.21
C PRO A 188 3.34 28.54 11.65
N VAL A 189 4.32 27.64 11.86
CA VAL A 189 4.67 27.14 13.18
C VAL A 189 5.09 28.30 14.08
N PHE A 190 4.58 28.33 15.32
CA PHE A 190 4.74 29.40 16.32
C PHE A 190 4.14 30.78 15.98
N GLN A 191 3.49 30.91 14.83
CA GLN A 191 2.77 32.11 14.41
C GLN A 191 1.36 31.75 13.95
N SER A 192 0.67 30.91 14.72
CA SER A 192 -0.69 30.44 14.40
C SER A 192 -1.75 31.43 14.86
N ALA A 193 -3.00 31.17 14.45
CA ALA A 193 -4.15 31.93 14.88
C ALA A 193 -4.39 31.78 16.40
N THR A 194 -4.82 32.86 17.04
CA THR A 194 -5.26 32.84 18.45
C THR A 194 -6.68 32.27 18.56
N MET A 195 -7.06 31.82 19.77
CA MET A 195 -8.43 31.33 20.01
C MET A 195 -9.49 32.36 19.66
N GLU A 196 -9.25 33.63 20.00
CA GLU A 196 -10.16 34.73 19.68
C GLU A 196 -10.34 34.91 18.17
N GLN A 197 -9.28 34.82 17.40
CA GLN A 197 -9.34 34.87 15.95
C GLN A 197 -10.16 33.71 15.37
N ILE A 198 -9.94 32.50 15.88
CA ILE A 198 -10.68 31.29 15.45
C ILE A 198 -12.18 31.45 15.75
N GLU A 199 -12.53 31.86 16.96
CA GLU A 199 -13.92 32.10 17.34
C GLU A 199 -14.60 33.15 16.46
N ASN A 200 -13.90 34.22 16.13
CA ASN A 200 -14.41 35.25 15.22
C ASN A 200 -14.66 34.70 13.80
N GLU A 201 -13.75 33.88 13.29
CA GLU A 201 -13.94 33.23 12.00
C GLU A 201 -15.10 32.21 12.01
N MET A 202 -15.27 31.47 13.10
CA MET A 202 -16.42 30.58 13.31
C MET A 202 -17.76 31.34 13.27
N VAL A 203 -17.83 32.49 13.95
CA VAL A 203 -19.02 33.33 13.96
C VAL A 203 -19.31 33.91 12.56
N LYS A 204 -18.28 34.38 11.84
CA LYS A 204 -18.42 34.83 10.45
C LYS A 204 -18.97 33.75 9.52
N ALA A 205 -18.56 32.50 9.75
CA ALA A 205 -19.04 31.35 9.02
C ALA A 205 -20.47 30.90 9.41
N GLY A 206 -21.08 31.53 10.42
CA GLY A 206 -22.38 31.13 10.95
C GLY A 206 -22.34 29.82 11.74
N LEU A 207 -21.17 29.46 12.29
CA LEU A 207 -20.94 28.23 13.04
C LEU A 207 -20.89 28.50 14.55
N PRO A 208 -21.18 27.49 15.39
CA PRO A 208 -21.08 27.64 16.83
C PRO A 208 -19.61 27.85 17.24
N LYS A 209 -19.35 28.78 18.16
CA LYS A 209 -18.01 29.15 18.61
C LYS A 209 -17.20 27.96 19.17
N ASP A 210 -17.86 27.03 19.82
CA ASP A 210 -17.26 25.85 20.45
C ASP A 210 -17.18 24.63 19.53
N SER A 211 -17.56 24.77 18.24
CA SER A 211 -17.65 23.68 17.27
C SER A 211 -18.46 22.46 17.70
N LYS A 212 -19.37 22.64 18.69
CA LYS A 212 -20.20 21.55 19.17
C LYS A 212 -21.57 21.56 18.52
N VAL A 213 -21.94 20.44 17.92
CA VAL A 213 -23.21 20.25 17.23
C VAL A 213 -23.92 18.99 17.73
N THR A 214 -25.21 18.94 17.51
CA THR A 214 -26.01 17.74 17.75
C THR A 214 -25.74 16.79 16.57
N LEU A 215 -25.36 15.57 16.89
CA LEU A 215 -25.21 14.49 15.91
C LEU A 215 -26.32 13.46 16.15
N TYR A 216 -26.66 12.77 15.08
CA TYR A 216 -27.60 11.66 15.07
C TYR A 216 -26.86 10.36 14.76
N ASP A 217 -27.25 9.27 15.41
CA ASP A 217 -26.70 7.95 15.14
C ASP A 217 -27.22 7.43 13.79
N GLY A 218 -26.32 7.07 12.88
CA GLY A 218 -26.68 6.60 11.55
C GLY A 218 -27.56 5.34 11.52
N ARG A 219 -27.47 4.50 12.57
CA ARG A 219 -28.24 3.25 12.63
C ARG A 219 -29.64 3.42 13.21
N THR A 220 -29.77 4.25 14.24
CA THR A 220 -31.00 4.40 14.98
C THR A 220 -31.75 5.68 14.66
N GLY A 221 -31.05 6.69 14.10
CA GLY A 221 -31.62 8.02 13.89
C GLY A 221 -31.82 8.83 15.17
N VAL A 222 -31.38 8.31 16.33
CA VAL A 222 -31.57 8.99 17.65
C VAL A 222 -30.43 10.01 17.84
N PRO A 223 -30.74 11.23 18.30
CA PRO A 223 -29.72 12.23 18.61
C PRO A 223 -28.86 11.79 19.80
N PHE A 224 -27.56 12.12 19.73
CA PHE A 224 -26.69 11.95 20.89
C PHE A 224 -27.10 12.87 22.06
N VAL A 225 -26.97 12.36 23.28
CA VAL A 225 -27.33 13.09 24.49
C VAL A 225 -26.56 14.41 24.64
N ASN A 226 -25.29 14.38 24.31
CA ASN A 226 -24.40 15.55 24.38
C ASN A 226 -24.02 16.03 23.00
N LYS A 227 -23.84 17.35 22.84
CA LYS A 227 -23.24 17.94 21.64
C LYS A 227 -21.80 17.44 21.43
N VAL A 228 -21.46 17.12 20.21
CA VAL A 228 -20.18 16.56 19.82
C VAL A 228 -19.35 17.61 19.10
N PHE A 229 -18.05 17.64 19.42
CA PHE A 229 -17.08 18.49 18.75
C PHE A 229 -16.82 17.98 17.33
N CYS A 230 -17.10 18.80 16.33
CA CYS A 230 -16.96 18.47 14.90
C CYS A 230 -16.21 19.58 14.15
N GLY A 231 -15.65 19.22 13.02
CA GLY A 231 -14.97 20.15 12.11
C GLY A 231 -14.14 19.41 11.06
N TYR A 232 -13.28 20.13 10.39
CA TYR A 232 -12.40 19.58 9.35
C TYR A 232 -10.95 19.60 9.81
N ILE A 233 -10.28 18.47 9.69
CA ILE A 233 -8.86 18.31 10.04
C ILE A 233 -8.11 17.66 8.87
N TYR A 234 -6.85 18.03 8.68
CA TYR A 234 -5.98 17.39 7.70
C TYR A 234 -5.46 16.05 8.25
N TYR A 235 -5.76 14.98 7.54
CA TYR A 235 -5.42 13.63 7.96
C TYR A 235 -4.61 12.91 6.88
N LEU A 236 -3.59 12.17 7.30
CA LEU A 236 -2.62 11.48 6.46
C LEU A 236 -2.74 9.98 6.66
N LYS A 237 -2.82 9.22 5.57
CA LYS A 237 -2.58 7.77 5.58
C LYS A 237 -1.08 7.54 5.58
N LEU A 238 -0.57 6.85 6.60
CA LEU A 238 0.85 6.53 6.69
C LEU A 238 1.16 5.23 5.93
N HIS A 239 2.41 5.09 5.47
CA HIS A 239 2.87 3.90 4.73
C HIS A 239 3.05 2.65 5.63
N HIS A 240 2.50 2.67 6.83
CA HIS A 240 2.40 1.53 7.74
C HIS A 240 1.08 0.80 7.51
N LEU A 241 0.97 0.14 6.35
CA LEU A 241 -0.22 -0.60 5.95
C LEU A 241 -0.21 -2.00 6.56
N VAL A 242 -1.35 -2.46 7.03
CA VAL A 242 -1.49 -3.77 7.68
C VAL A 242 -1.13 -4.92 6.74
N ASP A 243 -1.48 -4.82 5.46
CA ASP A 243 -1.20 -5.85 4.46
C ASP A 243 0.31 -6.12 4.29
N ASP A 244 1.15 -5.09 4.42
CA ASP A 244 2.61 -5.22 4.30
C ASP A 244 3.27 -5.79 5.56
N LYS A 245 2.54 -5.86 6.67
CA LYS A 245 3.05 -6.32 7.98
C LYS A 245 2.50 -7.67 8.39
N MET A 246 1.50 -8.18 7.70
CA MET A 246 0.90 -9.46 8.01
C MET A 246 1.86 -10.58 7.64
N GLN A 247 2.25 -11.39 8.63
CA GLN A 247 3.09 -12.56 8.48
C GLN A 247 2.28 -13.80 8.84
N ALA A 248 2.33 -14.83 7.99
CA ALA A 248 1.70 -16.11 8.25
C ALA A 248 2.64 -17.26 7.88
N ARG A 249 2.60 -18.33 8.64
CA ARG A 249 3.38 -19.54 8.39
C ARG A 249 2.60 -20.76 8.88
N ALA A 250 2.48 -21.77 8.03
CA ALA A 250 1.93 -23.09 8.44
C ALA A 250 3.05 -24.08 8.74
N THR A 251 3.89 -24.39 7.75
CA THR A 251 5.03 -25.31 7.86
C THR A 251 6.23 -24.72 7.13
N GLY A 252 7.43 -25.15 7.48
CA GLY A 252 8.63 -24.69 6.81
C GLY A 252 9.92 -25.04 7.57
N PRO A 253 11.10 -24.70 7.03
CA PRO A 253 12.38 -24.99 7.64
C PRO A 253 12.60 -24.14 8.91
N TYR A 254 13.39 -24.73 9.83
CA TYR A 254 13.83 -24.10 11.07
C TYR A 254 15.35 -23.95 11.07
N SER A 255 15.86 -22.96 11.79
CA SER A 255 17.30 -22.82 12.02
C SER A 255 17.83 -24.05 12.78
N LEU A 256 19.04 -24.53 12.41
CA LEU A 256 19.62 -25.70 13.02
C LEU A 256 19.97 -25.53 14.52
N VAL A 257 20.46 -24.36 14.90
CA VAL A 257 20.91 -24.07 16.27
C VAL A 257 19.80 -23.53 17.15
N THR A 258 19.12 -22.47 16.71
CA THR A 258 18.12 -21.78 17.53
C THR A 258 16.73 -22.37 17.43
N GLN A 259 16.47 -23.27 16.46
CA GLN A 259 15.15 -23.85 16.17
C GLN A 259 14.06 -22.81 15.93
N GLN A 260 14.46 -21.63 15.43
CA GLN A 260 13.54 -20.56 15.06
C GLN A 260 13.05 -20.76 13.62
N PRO A 261 11.79 -20.40 13.31
CA PRO A 261 11.29 -20.39 11.94
C PRO A 261 12.13 -19.50 11.03
N LEU A 262 12.43 -19.98 9.82
CA LEU A 262 13.10 -19.22 8.78
C LEU A 262 12.08 -18.59 7.84
N GLY A 263 12.32 -17.35 7.44
CA GLY A 263 11.50 -16.62 6.48
C GLY A 263 10.48 -15.67 7.06
#